data_f4417f34e7611fe8faa1c45751f234ce
#
_entry.id   f4417f34e7611fe8faa1c45751f234ce
#
_cell.length_a   1.000
_cell.length_b   1.000
_cell.length_c   1.000
_cell.angle_alpha   90.00
_cell.angle_beta   90.00
_cell.angle_gamma   90.00
#
_symmetry.space_group_name_H-M   'P 1'
#
loop_
_entity.id
_entity.type
_entity.pdbx_description
1 polymer ?
#
loop_
_entity_poly.entity_id
_entity_poly.type
_entity_poly.pdbx_seq_one_letter_code
_entity_poly.pdbx_strand_id
1 'polypeptide(L)'
;MPSIKLGTMTISVSKNMLLAKLQQLSRMIPSKSTTPIVCNYLFEIKDGRLFITTANDEGRITASLECMAEEDLSICVPASILDGLKTLPEQPLDIYINPDNKSILIKYYGGKFEVVGYDSKPFPQKKKTEILDEIRTTAEEFNNGISKVINFAAADELRPIMNSVSIETALGEIIFVSSNGHGLG
;
A
#
# COMPACT_ATOMS: atom_id res chain seq x y z
N MET A 1 29.50 9.98 -16.60
CA MET A 1 28.10 9.46 -16.68
C MET A 1 28.15 8.03 -16.21
N PRO A 2 27.43 7.60 -15.18
CA PRO A 2 27.36 6.18 -14.86
C PRO A 2 26.59 5.48 -15.98
N SER A 3 27.21 4.51 -16.60
CA SER A 3 26.60 3.65 -17.60
C SER A 3 25.38 2.96 -16.97
N ILE A 4 24.18 3.18 -17.52
CA ILE A 4 23.01 2.38 -17.23
C ILE A 4 23.37 0.96 -17.68
N LYS A 5 23.48 0.04 -16.73
CA LYS A 5 23.84 -1.36 -17.06
C LYS A 5 22.72 -1.96 -17.90
N LEU A 6 23.08 -2.77 -18.92
CA LEU A 6 22.15 -3.60 -19.67
C LEU A 6 21.25 -4.37 -18.69
N GLY A 7 19.92 -4.31 -18.89
CA GLY A 7 18.95 -4.97 -18.03
C GLY A 7 18.36 -4.10 -16.89
N THR A 8 18.57 -2.79 -16.91
CA THR A 8 17.95 -1.88 -15.93
C THR A 8 16.60 -1.41 -16.46
N MET A 9 15.54 -1.67 -15.72
CA MET A 9 14.19 -1.18 -16.03
C MET A 9 14.02 0.25 -15.55
N THR A 10 13.34 1.09 -16.33
CA THR A 10 13.09 2.48 -16.01
C THR A 10 11.61 2.73 -15.80
N ILE A 11 11.28 3.46 -14.75
CA ILE A 11 9.92 3.90 -14.45
C ILE A 11 9.95 5.40 -14.26
N SER A 12 9.08 6.13 -14.96
CA SER A 12 8.89 7.57 -14.71
C SER A 12 7.53 7.79 -14.06
N VAL A 13 7.53 8.48 -12.90
CA VAL A 13 6.33 8.76 -12.10
C VAL A 13 6.36 10.17 -11.52
N SER A 14 5.18 10.74 -11.22
CA SER A 14 5.09 11.97 -10.43
C SER A 14 5.50 11.70 -8.97
N LYS A 15 6.42 12.51 -8.44
CA LYS A 15 6.86 12.43 -7.03
C LYS A 15 5.68 12.58 -6.07
N ASN A 16 4.80 13.55 -6.29
CA ASN A 16 3.69 13.79 -5.38
C ASN A 16 2.66 12.66 -5.40
N MET A 17 2.37 12.11 -6.58
CA MET A 17 1.47 10.95 -6.70
C MET A 17 2.05 9.73 -5.99
N LEU A 18 3.32 9.44 -6.21
CA LEU A 18 4.00 8.33 -5.55
C LEU A 18 4.04 8.52 -4.03
N LEU A 19 4.46 9.71 -3.57
CA LEU A 19 4.54 10.03 -2.15
C LEU A 19 3.18 9.88 -1.44
N ALA A 20 2.10 10.40 -2.04
CA ALA A 20 0.77 10.30 -1.47
C ALA A 20 0.33 8.84 -1.30
N LYS A 21 0.58 7.98 -2.31
CA LYS A 21 0.25 6.54 -2.22
C LYS A 21 1.09 5.83 -1.16
N LEU A 22 2.39 6.09 -1.11
CA LEU A 22 3.26 5.50 -0.09
C LEU A 22 2.87 5.93 1.33
N GLN A 23 2.53 7.20 1.54
CA GLN A 23 2.05 7.69 2.84
C GLN A 23 0.74 7.04 3.26
N GLN A 24 -0.20 6.89 2.33
CA GLN A 24 -1.48 6.22 2.58
C GLN A 24 -1.26 4.76 3.03
N LEU A 25 -0.38 4.05 2.32
CA LEU A 25 -0.09 2.63 2.55
C LEU A 25 0.84 2.39 3.76
N SER A 26 1.67 3.36 4.14
CA SER A 26 2.66 3.20 5.22
C SER A 26 2.04 2.84 6.57
N ARG A 27 0.78 3.22 6.79
CA ARG A 27 0.04 2.90 8.03
C ARG A 27 -0.18 1.41 8.24
N MET A 28 -0.13 0.63 7.16
CA MET A 28 -0.30 -0.83 7.20
C MET A 28 1.02 -1.59 7.38
N ILE A 29 2.16 -0.92 7.16
CA ILE A 29 3.47 -1.55 7.30
C ILE A 29 3.79 -1.73 8.79
N PRO A 30 3.98 -2.97 9.27
CA PRO A 30 4.33 -3.19 10.66
C PRO A 30 5.75 -2.71 10.94
N SER A 31 5.97 -2.11 12.10
CA SER A 31 7.31 -1.70 12.56
C SER A 31 8.24 -2.88 12.82
N LYS A 32 7.66 -4.03 13.18
CA LYS A 32 8.33 -5.31 13.37
C LYS A 32 7.39 -6.43 12.95
N SER A 33 7.92 -7.47 12.31
CA SER A 33 7.17 -8.66 11.94
C SER A 33 8.06 -9.89 12.00
N THR A 34 7.47 -11.04 12.27
CA THR A 34 8.11 -12.36 12.12
C THR A 34 8.41 -12.68 10.66
N THR A 35 7.75 -11.99 9.75
CA THR A 35 7.94 -12.08 8.29
C THR A 35 8.52 -10.75 7.77
N PRO A 36 9.85 -10.54 7.78
CA PRO A 36 10.47 -9.24 7.52
C PRO A 36 10.11 -8.61 6.17
N ILE A 37 9.73 -9.42 5.18
CA ILE A 37 9.39 -8.93 3.85
C ILE A 37 8.17 -8.01 3.85
N VAL A 38 7.21 -8.18 4.79
CA VAL A 38 6.02 -7.33 4.89
C VAL A 38 6.31 -5.93 5.45
N CYS A 39 7.52 -5.70 5.98
CA CYS A 39 7.99 -4.36 6.36
C CYS A 39 8.40 -3.51 5.15
N ASN A 40 8.11 -3.96 3.93
CA ASN A 40 8.42 -3.30 2.68
C ASN A 40 7.14 -3.05 1.86
N TYR A 41 7.23 -2.16 0.89
CA TYR A 41 6.23 -2.04 -0.17
C TYR A 41 6.50 -3.08 -1.25
N LEU A 42 5.49 -3.78 -1.72
CA LEU A 42 5.56 -4.53 -2.97
C LEU A 42 5.19 -3.61 -4.13
N PHE A 43 6.11 -3.40 -5.06
CA PHE A 43 5.87 -2.70 -6.31
C PHE A 43 5.66 -3.74 -7.41
N GLU A 44 4.55 -3.62 -8.11
CA GLU A 44 4.22 -4.43 -9.29
C GLU A 44 3.85 -3.50 -10.43
N ILE A 45 4.57 -3.64 -11.55
CA ILE A 45 4.31 -2.86 -12.76
C ILE A 45 3.61 -3.78 -13.74
N LYS A 46 2.48 -3.32 -14.24
CA LYS A 46 1.68 -4.00 -15.25
C LYS A 46 0.96 -2.98 -16.12
N ASP A 47 1.03 -3.17 -17.43
CA ASP A 47 0.27 -2.39 -18.42
C ASP A 47 0.38 -0.87 -18.21
N GLY A 48 1.58 -0.35 -17.93
CA GLY A 48 1.82 1.09 -17.69
C GLY A 48 1.27 1.62 -16.37
N ARG A 49 0.95 0.75 -15.42
CA ARG A 49 0.51 1.09 -14.07
C ARG A 49 1.43 0.51 -13.02
N LEU A 50 1.75 1.32 -12.04
CA LEU A 50 2.46 0.87 -10.83
C LEU A 50 1.41 0.57 -9.75
N PHE A 51 1.35 -0.69 -9.33
CA PHE A 51 0.60 -1.14 -8.17
C PHE A 51 1.55 -1.21 -6.98
N ILE A 52 1.16 -0.58 -5.89
CA ILE A 52 1.91 -0.58 -4.63
C ILE A 52 1.07 -1.29 -3.59
N THR A 53 1.61 -2.35 -3.02
CA THR A 53 0.91 -3.18 -2.04
C THR A 53 1.65 -3.20 -0.73
N THR A 54 0.90 -3.13 0.36
CA THR A 54 1.36 -3.44 1.72
C THR A 54 0.47 -4.52 2.31
N ALA A 55 1.02 -5.33 3.19
CA ALA A 55 0.31 -6.39 3.88
C ALA A 55 0.84 -6.57 5.29
N ASN A 56 -0.03 -7.03 6.18
CA ASN A 56 0.31 -7.54 7.51
C ASN A 56 -0.54 -8.77 7.80
N ASP A 57 -0.57 -9.23 9.04
CA ASP A 57 -1.34 -10.42 9.43
C ASP A 57 -2.88 -10.20 9.34
N GLU A 58 -3.33 -8.94 9.39
CA GLU A 58 -4.74 -8.55 9.39
C GLU A 58 -5.29 -8.33 7.98
N GLY A 59 -4.44 -7.88 7.04
CA GLY A 59 -4.95 -7.58 5.72
C GLY A 59 -3.91 -7.16 4.69
N ARG A 60 -4.42 -6.74 3.53
CA ARG A 60 -3.65 -6.27 2.38
C ARG A 60 -4.32 -5.06 1.77
N ILE A 61 -3.57 -4.01 1.50
CA ILE A 61 -4.02 -2.81 0.79
C ILE A 61 -3.16 -2.62 -0.45
N THR A 62 -3.81 -2.34 -1.57
CA THR A 62 -3.14 -2.01 -2.83
C THR A 62 -3.65 -0.67 -3.33
N ALA A 63 -2.73 0.22 -3.68
CA ALA A 63 -3.00 1.44 -4.41
C ALA A 63 -2.33 1.39 -5.78
N SER A 64 -2.85 2.13 -6.75
CA SER A 64 -2.24 2.21 -8.08
C SER A 64 -2.08 3.65 -8.54
N LEU A 65 -1.10 3.86 -9.41
CA LEU A 65 -0.88 5.11 -10.14
C LEU A 65 -0.39 4.80 -11.54
N GLU A 66 -0.61 5.74 -12.45
CA GLU A 66 -0.07 5.65 -13.80
C GLU A 66 1.44 5.89 -13.78
N CYS A 67 2.16 5.14 -14.59
CA CYS A 67 3.59 5.29 -14.77
C CYS A 67 3.95 5.04 -16.23
N MET A 68 5.08 5.59 -16.66
CA MET A 68 5.72 5.15 -17.89
C MET A 68 6.74 4.08 -17.53
N ALA A 69 6.54 2.87 -18.03
CA ALA A 69 7.43 1.74 -17.81
C ALA A 69 7.58 0.93 -19.10
N GLU A 70 8.75 0.40 -19.31
CA GLU A 70 9.09 -0.36 -20.54
C GLU A 70 8.68 -1.83 -20.41
N GLU A 71 8.69 -2.38 -19.22
CA GLU A 71 8.43 -3.80 -18.94
C GLU A 71 7.70 -4.02 -17.63
N ASP A 72 7.05 -5.16 -17.50
CA ASP A 72 6.46 -5.63 -16.26
C ASP A 72 7.54 -6.03 -15.25
N LEU A 73 7.35 -5.65 -14.00
CA LEU A 73 8.30 -5.91 -12.92
C LEU A 73 7.59 -6.13 -11.59
N SER A 74 8.21 -6.96 -10.74
CA SER A 74 7.79 -7.11 -9.35
C SER A 74 9.01 -7.08 -8.41
N ILE A 75 9.00 -6.18 -7.43
CA ILE A 75 10.09 -5.99 -6.48
C ILE A 75 9.58 -5.45 -5.14
N CYS A 76 10.18 -5.89 -4.04
CA CYS A 76 9.92 -5.27 -2.73
C CYS A 76 10.87 -4.10 -2.48
N VAL A 77 10.29 -2.95 -2.11
CA VAL A 77 10.97 -1.68 -1.91
C VAL A 77 10.96 -1.33 -0.42
N PRO A 78 12.11 -1.03 0.20
CA PRO A 78 12.16 -0.68 1.62
C PRO A 78 11.28 0.50 1.98
N ALA A 79 10.61 0.44 3.15
CA ALA A 79 9.75 1.53 3.63
C ALA A 79 10.51 2.86 3.79
N SER A 80 11.82 2.82 4.00
CA SER A 80 12.70 3.99 4.09
C SER A 80 12.74 4.86 2.83
N ILE A 81 12.29 4.36 1.67
CA ILE A 81 12.14 5.17 0.45
C ILE A 81 11.26 6.39 0.70
N LEU A 82 10.24 6.23 1.55
CA LEU A 82 9.31 7.30 1.91
C LEU A 82 10.02 8.52 2.49
N ASP A 83 11.02 8.32 3.34
CA ASP A 83 11.74 9.42 3.98
C ASP A 83 12.61 10.17 3.00
N GLY A 84 13.24 9.47 2.06
CA GLY A 84 13.96 10.10 0.95
C GLY A 84 13.05 10.97 0.08
N LEU A 85 11.87 10.47 -0.26
CA LEU A 85 10.92 11.19 -1.11
C LEU A 85 10.29 12.42 -0.43
N LYS A 86 10.09 12.40 0.89
CA LYS A 86 9.54 13.56 1.64
C LYS A 86 10.38 14.82 1.50
N THR A 87 11.69 14.68 1.37
CA THR A 87 12.62 15.81 1.31
C THR A 87 12.70 16.45 -0.07
N LEU A 88 12.17 15.81 -1.10
CA LEU A 88 12.27 16.31 -2.48
C LEU A 88 11.16 17.31 -2.82
N PRO A 89 11.43 18.36 -3.61
CA PRO A 89 10.39 19.19 -4.20
C PRO A 89 9.56 18.41 -5.20
N GLU A 90 8.43 18.99 -5.63
CA GLU A 90 7.60 18.39 -6.68
C GLU A 90 8.32 18.34 -8.01
N GLN A 91 8.39 17.16 -8.60
CA GLN A 91 9.06 16.91 -9.87
C GLN A 91 8.74 15.49 -10.38
N PRO A 92 8.95 15.21 -11.67
CA PRO A 92 9.03 13.83 -12.14
C PRO A 92 10.23 13.11 -11.52
N LEU A 93 10.08 11.84 -11.27
CA LEU A 93 11.15 10.94 -10.80
C LEU A 93 11.40 9.87 -11.84
N ASP A 94 12.67 9.63 -12.14
CA ASP A 94 13.09 8.46 -12.90
C ASP A 94 13.67 7.43 -11.94
N ILE A 95 13.02 6.28 -11.88
CA ILE A 95 13.37 5.17 -11.00
C ILE A 95 13.97 4.07 -11.87
N TYR A 96 15.21 3.73 -11.62
CA TYR A 96 15.96 2.71 -12.33
C TYR A 96 16.07 1.48 -11.43
N ILE A 97 15.55 0.36 -11.87
CA ILE A 97 15.54 -0.89 -11.11
C ILE A 97 16.40 -1.91 -11.83
N ASN A 98 17.39 -2.44 -11.14
CA ASN A 98 18.18 -3.55 -11.63
C ASN A 98 17.62 -4.86 -11.04
N PRO A 99 17.07 -5.77 -11.88
CA PRO A 99 16.43 -6.99 -11.40
C PRO A 99 17.41 -8.00 -10.83
N ASP A 100 18.70 -7.94 -11.18
CA ASP A 100 19.71 -8.91 -10.75
C ASP A 100 20.15 -8.65 -9.30
N ASN A 101 20.59 -7.41 -9.03
CA ASN A 101 21.12 -7.03 -7.71
C ASN A 101 20.11 -6.29 -6.84
N LYS A 102 18.85 -6.08 -7.34
CA LYS A 102 17.76 -5.39 -6.65
C LYS A 102 18.05 -3.92 -6.30
N SER A 103 19.07 -3.32 -6.90
CA SER A 103 19.36 -1.91 -6.72
C SER A 103 18.26 -1.05 -7.36
N ILE A 104 17.79 -0.05 -6.62
CA ILE A 104 16.76 0.90 -7.01
C ILE A 104 17.35 2.29 -6.89
N LEU A 105 17.67 2.88 -8.03
CA LEU A 105 18.24 4.23 -8.14
C LEU A 105 17.13 5.21 -8.51
N ILE A 106 16.87 6.18 -7.64
CA ILE A 106 15.91 7.26 -7.88
C ILE A 106 16.70 8.50 -8.29
N LYS A 107 16.46 8.98 -9.51
CA LYS A 107 17.00 10.23 -10.00
C LYS A 107 15.95 11.34 -9.95
N TYR A 108 16.39 12.51 -9.55
CA TYR A 108 15.59 13.72 -9.46
C TYR A 108 16.43 14.93 -9.87
N TYR A 109 15.80 16.07 -10.10
CA TYR A 109 16.53 17.28 -10.42
C TYR A 109 17.45 17.66 -9.26
N GLY A 110 18.74 17.71 -9.54
CA GLY A 110 19.79 18.07 -8.57
C GLY A 110 20.42 16.90 -7.83
N GLY A 111 19.99 15.63 -8.06
CA GLY A 111 20.61 14.51 -7.37
C GLY A 111 20.06 13.13 -7.68
N LYS A 112 20.52 12.20 -6.89
CA LYS A 112 20.08 10.82 -6.89
C LYS A 112 20.24 10.22 -5.51
N PHE A 113 19.42 9.22 -5.18
CA PHE A 113 19.66 8.34 -4.06
C PHE A 113 19.34 6.89 -4.46
N GLU A 114 19.88 5.96 -3.72
CA GLU A 114 19.79 4.55 -4.02
C GLU A 114 19.32 3.79 -2.79
N VAL A 115 18.43 2.82 -3.01
CA VAL A 115 18.01 1.85 -2.00
C VAL A 115 18.16 0.45 -2.59
N VAL A 116 18.35 -0.55 -1.73
CA VAL A 116 18.38 -1.95 -2.15
C VAL A 116 17.04 -2.58 -1.83
N GLY A 117 16.38 -3.08 -2.86
CA GLY A 117 15.12 -3.83 -2.74
C GLY A 117 15.35 -5.30 -2.43
N TYR A 118 14.26 -6.06 -2.43
CA TYR A 118 14.25 -7.50 -2.16
C TYR A 118 13.42 -8.24 -3.21
N ASP A 119 13.63 -9.54 -3.31
CA ASP A 119 12.79 -10.40 -4.16
C ASP A 119 11.32 -10.31 -3.70
N SER A 120 10.42 -10.19 -4.65
CA SER A 120 8.98 -10.13 -4.41
C SER A 120 8.34 -11.49 -4.11
N LYS A 121 8.98 -12.59 -4.51
CA LYS A 121 8.42 -13.95 -4.36
C LYS A 121 8.01 -14.31 -2.92
N PRO A 122 8.77 -13.96 -1.87
CA PRO A 122 8.37 -14.24 -0.50
C PRO A 122 7.24 -13.36 0.03
N PHE A 123 6.83 -12.30 -0.71
CA PHE A 123 5.76 -11.43 -0.27
C PHE A 123 4.42 -12.18 -0.26
N PRO A 124 3.60 -12.06 0.80
CA PRO A 124 2.34 -12.79 0.93
C PRO A 124 1.45 -12.61 -0.29
N GLN A 125 1.05 -13.71 -0.91
CA GLN A 125 0.16 -13.68 -2.07
C GLN A 125 -1.29 -13.42 -1.64
N LYS A 126 -2.08 -12.79 -2.51
CA LYS A 126 -3.51 -12.64 -2.29
C LYS A 126 -4.14 -14.03 -2.21
N LYS A 127 -4.77 -14.33 -1.07
CA LYS A 127 -5.54 -15.57 -0.93
C LYS A 127 -6.69 -15.53 -1.93
N LYS A 128 -6.90 -16.62 -2.67
CA LYS A 128 -8.12 -16.79 -3.46
C LYS A 128 -9.27 -16.97 -2.49
N THR A 129 -10.19 -16.04 -2.48
CA THR A 129 -11.40 -16.08 -1.67
C THR A 129 -12.58 -16.17 -2.62
N GLU A 130 -13.52 -17.04 -2.35
CA GLU A 130 -14.79 -17.07 -3.05
C GLU A 130 -15.60 -15.84 -2.65
N ILE A 131 -16.10 -15.10 -3.64
CA ILE A 131 -16.96 -13.94 -3.41
C ILE A 131 -18.36 -14.52 -3.27
N LEU A 132 -18.92 -14.45 -2.06
CA LEU A 132 -20.27 -14.93 -1.76
C LEU A 132 -21.33 -13.86 -2.03
N ASP A 133 -20.97 -12.59 -1.84
CA ASP A 133 -21.87 -11.46 -2.05
C ASP A 133 -21.07 -10.19 -2.41
N GLU A 134 -21.70 -9.20 -3.04
CA GLU A 134 -21.10 -7.95 -3.47
C GLU A 134 -21.99 -6.77 -3.06
N ILE A 135 -21.39 -5.81 -2.36
CA ILE A 135 -22.04 -4.55 -1.97
C ILE A 135 -21.43 -3.42 -2.80
N ARG A 136 -22.28 -2.60 -3.41
CA ARG A 136 -21.87 -1.40 -4.13
C ARG A 136 -22.36 -0.15 -3.40
N THR A 137 -21.42 0.71 -3.04
CA THR A 137 -21.68 1.97 -2.36
C THR A 137 -20.65 3.00 -2.78
N THR A 138 -20.89 4.27 -2.51
CA THR A 138 -19.90 5.32 -2.71
C THR A 138 -18.91 5.35 -1.54
N ALA A 139 -17.69 5.84 -1.79
CA ALA A 139 -16.71 6.02 -0.72
C ALA A 139 -17.20 7.00 0.36
N GLU A 140 -18.01 7.99 -0.02
CA GLU A 140 -18.60 8.95 0.89
C GLU A 140 -19.61 8.29 1.84
N GLU A 141 -20.55 7.53 1.31
CA GLU A 141 -21.55 6.80 2.12
C GLU A 141 -20.88 5.82 3.08
N PHE A 142 -19.92 5.04 2.58
CA PHE A 142 -19.17 4.07 3.38
C PHE A 142 -18.39 4.74 4.52
N ASN A 143 -17.65 5.83 4.22
CA ASN A 143 -16.91 6.58 5.23
C ASN A 143 -17.82 7.24 6.26
N ASN A 144 -18.95 7.79 5.82
CA ASN A 144 -19.95 8.39 6.71
C ASN A 144 -20.55 7.35 7.67
N GLY A 145 -20.85 6.15 7.16
CA GLY A 145 -21.34 5.04 7.99
C GLY A 145 -20.33 4.66 9.08
N ILE A 146 -19.09 4.37 8.70
CA ILE A 146 -18.04 4.01 9.66
C ILE A 146 -17.77 5.15 10.66
N SER A 147 -17.68 6.40 10.21
CA SER A 147 -17.33 7.54 11.06
C SER A 147 -18.33 7.80 12.19
N LYS A 148 -19.61 7.43 11.99
CA LYS A 148 -20.64 7.59 13.00
C LYS A 148 -20.51 6.59 14.14
N VAL A 149 -20.04 5.37 13.84
CA VAL A 149 -20.06 4.26 14.80
C VAL A 149 -18.67 3.91 15.36
N ILE A 150 -17.59 4.28 14.68
CA ILE A 150 -16.22 3.86 15.06
C ILE A 150 -15.84 4.29 16.49
N ASN A 151 -16.37 5.39 16.99
CA ASN A 151 -16.12 5.89 18.33
C ASN A 151 -16.75 5.01 19.44
N PHE A 152 -17.67 4.12 19.09
CA PHE A 152 -18.25 3.14 20.00
C PHE A 152 -17.48 1.81 19.99
N ALA A 153 -16.50 1.63 19.13
CA ALA A 153 -15.62 0.46 19.18
C ALA A 153 -14.73 0.54 20.44
N ALA A 154 -14.54 -0.60 21.09
CA ALA A 154 -13.65 -0.69 22.25
C ALA A 154 -12.18 -0.64 21.80
N ALA A 155 -11.28 -0.30 22.72
CA ALA A 155 -9.85 -0.48 22.61
C ALA A 155 -9.42 -1.57 23.61
N ASP A 156 -9.96 -2.78 23.47
CA ASP A 156 -9.81 -3.88 24.43
C ASP A 156 -9.30 -5.14 23.73
N GLU A 157 -8.04 -5.49 23.95
CA GLU A 157 -7.39 -6.66 23.35
C GLU A 157 -8.01 -8.00 23.81
N LEU A 158 -8.69 -8.02 24.96
CA LEU A 158 -9.33 -9.22 25.50
C LEU A 158 -10.65 -9.55 24.80
N ARG A 159 -11.23 -8.58 24.12
CA ARG A 159 -12.50 -8.73 23.40
C ARG A 159 -12.40 -8.21 21.96
N PRO A 160 -11.68 -8.93 21.09
CA PRO A 160 -11.38 -8.43 19.74
C PRO A 160 -12.61 -8.09 18.89
N ILE A 161 -13.74 -8.77 19.10
CA ILE A 161 -14.99 -8.49 18.39
C ILE A 161 -15.53 -7.08 18.69
N MET A 162 -15.26 -6.54 19.89
CA MET A 162 -15.68 -5.20 20.26
C MET A 162 -14.74 -4.09 19.73
N ASN A 163 -13.55 -4.46 19.22
CA ASN A 163 -12.62 -3.52 18.57
C ASN A 163 -12.95 -3.32 17.09
N SER A 164 -14.11 -3.79 16.64
CA SER A 164 -14.48 -3.79 15.23
C SER A 164 -15.81 -3.09 14.99
N VAL A 165 -16.05 -2.74 13.74
CA VAL A 165 -17.35 -2.32 13.22
C VAL A 165 -17.95 -3.50 12.49
N SER A 166 -19.14 -3.95 12.89
CA SER A 166 -19.96 -4.89 12.14
C SER A 166 -20.56 -4.17 10.93
N ILE A 167 -20.50 -4.82 9.79
CA ILE A 167 -21.12 -4.34 8.55
C ILE A 167 -22.10 -5.42 8.10
N GLU A 168 -23.37 -5.08 8.07
CA GLU A 168 -24.44 -5.97 7.71
C GLU A 168 -25.20 -5.41 6.51
N THR A 169 -25.80 -6.28 5.72
CA THR A 169 -26.71 -5.90 4.62
C THR A 169 -28.08 -6.45 4.88
N ALA A 170 -29.07 -5.59 4.88
CA ALA A 170 -30.46 -5.99 5.03
C ALA A 170 -31.36 -5.07 4.18
N LEU A 171 -32.27 -5.66 3.43
CA LEU A 171 -33.30 -4.93 2.65
C LEU A 171 -32.71 -3.87 1.67
N GLY A 172 -31.50 -4.11 1.16
CA GLY A 172 -30.82 -3.16 0.26
C GLY A 172 -30.10 -2.00 0.96
N GLU A 173 -30.01 -2.04 2.28
CA GLU A 173 -29.28 -1.06 3.09
C GLU A 173 -27.99 -1.67 3.64
N ILE A 174 -27.01 -0.81 3.91
CA ILE A 174 -25.78 -1.18 4.63
C ILE A 174 -25.89 -0.64 6.05
N ILE A 175 -25.82 -1.53 7.02
CA ILE A 175 -25.92 -1.23 8.44
C ILE A 175 -24.53 -1.31 9.06
N PHE A 176 -24.10 -0.27 9.74
CA PHE A 176 -22.83 -0.23 10.47
C PHE A 176 -23.13 -0.23 11.96
N VAL A 177 -22.52 -1.14 12.71
CA VAL A 177 -22.73 -1.25 14.17
C VAL A 177 -21.39 -1.41 14.88
N SER A 178 -21.20 -0.72 15.99
CA SER A 178 -20.11 -1.01 16.93
C SER A 178 -20.55 -0.80 18.37
N SER A 179 -19.86 -1.47 19.31
CA SER A 179 -20.16 -1.35 20.75
C SER A 179 -18.93 -1.66 21.58
N ASN A 180 -18.75 -0.90 22.65
CA ASN A 180 -17.76 -1.17 23.70
C ASN A 180 -18.36 -1.82 24.96
N GLY A 181 -19.63 -2.21 24.91
CA GLY A 181 -20.37 -2.74 26.04
C GLY A 181 -20.99 -1.67 26.96
N HIS A 182 -20.70 -0.38 26.73
CA HIS A 182 -21.27 0.76 27.47
C HIS A 182 -22.10 1.65 26.56
N GLY A 183 -21.78 1.68 25.27
CA GLY A 183 -22.51 2.40 24.24
C GLY A 183 -22.66 1.55 22.98
N LEU A 184 -23.64 1.91 22.15
CA LEU A 184 -23.95 1.31 20.86
C LEU A 184 -24.10 2.43 19.83
N GLY A 185 -23.45 2.31 18.70
CA GLY A 185 -23.59 3.21 17.55
C GLY A 185 -23.89 2.44 16.28
#